data_d1be48dcdd4d0b528abb5a4f9abf2c00
#
_entry.id   d1be48dcdd4d0b528abb5a4f9abf2c00
#
_cell.length_a   1.000
_cell.length_b   1.000
_cell.length_c   1.000
_cell.angle_alpha   90.00
_cell.angle_beta   90.00
_cell.angle_gamma   90.00
#
_symmetry.space_group_name_H-M   'P 1'
#
loop_
_entity.id
_entity.type
_entity.pdbx_description
1 polymer ?
#
loop_
_entity_poly.entity_id
_entity_poly.type
_entity_poly.pdbx_seq_one_letter_code
_entity_poly.pdbx_strand_id
1 'polypeptide(L)'
;MSLLLRPYESVFVVFGETGVKCGKNRRMYARKTGEVVELPAKGWEISVSRPLAWPEFTRTEYTETGSLAAPGRLPEFSGTVRYRMQFEARAGRAVLSLGEAYEAVQVWVNGRKAGDAICPPYLFFLEEGMLQDGENELVAEVTNTLAKAHHDNVFDRYWVQEPTGLLGPVKVEYME
;
A
#
# COMPACT_ATOMS: atom_id res chain seq x y z
N MET A 1 -11.65 -20.01 -21.24
CA MET A 1 -11.38 -19.09 -20.16
C MET A 1 -9.92 -18.70 -20.24
N SER A 2 -9.59 -17.42 -20.37
CA SER A 2 -8.21 -16.94 -20.34
C SER A 2 -7.97 -16.28 -18.97
N LEU A 3 -6.85 -16.61 -18.36
CA LEU A 3 -6.40 -16.04 -17.10
C LEU A 3 -5.14 -15.24 -17.35
N LEU A 4 -5.11 -13.99 -16.90
CA LEU A 4 -3.92 -13.15 -16.89
C LEU A 4 -3.50 -12.97 -15.42
N LEU A 5 -2.35 -13.53 -15.06
CA LEU A 5 -1.76 -13.35 -13.73
C LEU A 5 -0.59 -12.37 -13.83
N ARG A 6 -0.53 -11.44 -12.91
CA ARG A 6 0.61 -10.54 -12.72
C ARG A 6 1.69 -11.24 -11.88
N PRO A 7 2.91 -10.72 -11.84
CA PRO A 7 3.92 -11.22 -10.91
C PRO A 7 3.36 -11.30 -9.48
N TYR A 8 3.65 -12.40 -8.78
CA TYR A 8 3.18 -12.72 -7.41
C TYR A 8 1.68 -12.99 -7.24
N GLU A 9 0.86 -12.90 -8.31
CA GLU A 9 -0.55 -13.29 -8.24
C GLU A 9 -0.70 -14.82 -8.39
N SER A 10 -1.63 -15.37 -7.61
CA SER A 10 -2.05 -16.78 -7.71
C SER A 10 -3.56 -16.89 -7.67
N VAL A 11 -4.10 -17.96 -8.28
CA VAL A 11 -5.53 -18.24 -8.28
C VAL A 11 -5.77 -19.73 -8.18
N PHE A 12 -6.78 -20.12 -7.42
CA PHE A 12 -7.29 -21.47 -7.42
C PHE A 12 -8.46 -21.58 -8.40
N VAL A 13 -8.37 -22.49 -9.37
CA VAL A 13 -9.46 -22.82 -10.26
C VAL A 13 -10.08 -24.13 -9.79
N VAL A 14 -11.32 -24.08 -9.36
CA VAL A 14 -12.05 -25.25 -8.85
C VAL A 14 -13.09 -25.66 -9.90
N PHE A 15 -13.04 -26.90 -10.33
CA PHE A 15 -13.99 -27.49 -11.26
C PHE A 15 -15.01 -28.34 -10.48
N GLY A 16 -16.28 -28.20 -10.81
CA GLY A 16 -17.38 -28.93 -10.18
C GLY A 16 -18.36 -28.08 -9.41
N GLU A 17 -19.43 -28.69 -8.94
CA GLU A 17 -20.42 -28.04 -8.07
C GLU A 17 -19.85 -27.91 -6.66
N THR A 18 -19.21 -26.80 -6.39
CA THR A 18 -18.80 -26.45 -5.03
C THR A 18 -19.80 -25.45 -4.50
N GLY A 19 -20.33 -25.66 -3.29
CA GLY A 19 -21.15 -24.67 -2.57
C GLY A 19 -20.37 -23.40 -2.19
N VAL A 20 -19.12 -23.30 -2.63
CA VAL A 20 -18.26 -22.12 -2.43
C VAL A 20 -18.65 -21.07 -3.46
N LYS A 21 -19.21 -19.95 -3.00
CA LYS A 21 -19.39 -18.78 -3.85
C LYS A 21 -18.02 -18.24 -4.22
N CYS A 22 -17.58 -18.56 -5.43
CA CYS A 22 -16.37 -17.99 -5.99
C CYS A 22 -16.55 -16.47 -6.06
N GLY A 23 -15.70 -15.73 -5.37
CA GLY A 23 -15.67 -14.29 -5.51
C GLY A 23 -15.41 -13.96 -6.99
N LYS A 24 -16.30 -13.20 -7.63
CA LYS A 24 -16.01 -12.69 -8.96
C LYS A 24 -14.76 -11.83 -8.85
N ASN A 25 -13.63 -12.34 -9.34
CA ASN A 25 -12.42 -11.51 -9.40
C ASN A 25 -12.60 -10.47 -10.52
N ARG A 26 -13.41 -9.43 -10.22
CA ARG A 26 -13.66 -8.30 -11.12
C ARG A 26 -12.36 -7.55 -11.46
N ARG A 27 -11.33 -7.78 -10.66
CA ARG A 27 -10.03 -7.10 -10.75
C ARG A 27 -9.30 -7.35 -12.08
N MET A 28 -9.50 -8.51 -12.68
CA MET A 28 -8.76 -8.91 -13.88
C MET A 28 -9.29 -8.32 -15.21
N TYR A 29 -10.51 -7.79 -15.24
CA TYR A 29 -11.19 -7.44 -16.49
C TYR A 29 -11.65 -6.00 -16.59
N ALA A 30 -11.41 -5.19 -15.57
CA ALA A 30 -11.80 -3.79 -15.65
C ALA A 30 -10.85 -3.03 -16.59
N ARG A 31 -11.43 -2.39 -17.59
CA ARG A 31 -10.70 -1.60 -18.57
C ARG A 31 -10.31 -0.26 -17.94
N LYS A 32 -9.04 0.10 -18.04
CA LYS A 32 -8.57 1.42 -17.60
C LYS A 32 -9.05 2.49 -18.57
N THR A 33 -9.49 3.61 -18.06
CA THR A 33 -9.90 4.77 -18.88
C THR A 33 -8.71 5.54 -19.46
N GLY A 34 -7.52 5.29 -18.94
CA GLY A 34 -6.30 6.04 -19.26
C GLY A 34 -6.11 7.30 -18.41
N GLU A 35 -7.13 7.68 -17.61
CA GLU A 35 -7.02 8.81 -16.69
C GLU A 35 -6.29 8.37 -15.42
N VAL A 36 -5.25 9.12 -15.05
CA VAL A 36 -4.39 8.83 -13.89
C VAL A 36 -4.18 10.10 -13.07
N VAL A 37 -4.41 10.00 -11.78
CA VAL A 37 -4.00 11.01 -10.80
C VAL A 37 -2.78 10.48 -10.07
N GLU A 38 -1.63 11.14 -10.20
CA GLU A 38 -0.42 10.82 -9.47
C GLU A 38 -0.32 11.72 -8.23
N LEU A 39 -0.21 11.12 -7.05
CA LEU A 39 -0.04 11.85 -5.82
C LEU A 39 1.41 12.33 -5.68
N PRO A 40 1.64 13.55 -5.18
CA PRO A 40 2.98 14.09 -5.04
C PRO A 40 3.79 13.27 -4.01
N ALA A 41 5.11 13.19 -4.23
CA ALA A 41 6.00 12.54 -3.28
C ALA A 41 6.11 13.32 -1.95
N LYS A 42 5.78 14.62 -1.94
CA LYS A 42 5.86 15.51 -0.77
C LYS A 42 4.48 15.92 -0.28
N GLY A 43 4.42 16.37 0.98
CA GLY A 43 3.19 16.84 1.60
C GLY A 43 2.45 15.75 2.40
N TRP A 44 3.09 14.62 2.64
CA TRP A 44 2.55 13.56 3.48
C TRP A 44 2.68 13.90 4.96
N GLU A 45 1.66 13.59 5.74
CA GLU A 45 1.79 13.47 7.18
C GLU A 45 2.26 12.04 7.49
N ILE A 46 3.45 11.92 8.11
CA ILE A 46 4.06 10.62 8.40
C ILE A 46 4.18 10.45 9.92
N SER A 47 3.66 9.34 10.41
CA SER A 47 3.75 8.97 11.82
C SER A 47 4.17 7.51 11.96
N VAL A 48 4.77 7.17 13.08
CA VAL A 48 5.36 5.85 13.33
C VAL A 48 4.83 5.25 14.63
N SER A 49 4.69 3.93 14.65
CA SER A 49 4.37 3.16 15.83
C SER A 49 5.31 1.97 15.94
N ARG A 50 5.98 1.83 17.09
CA ARG A 50 6.76 0.63 17.38
C ARG A 50 5.82 -0.56 17.70
N PRO A 51 6.25 -1.83 17.53
CA PRO A 51 5.35 -2.97 17.69
C PRO A 51 4.61 -3.03 19.03
N LEU A 52 5.29 -2.67 20.13
CA LEU A 52 4.67 -2.68 21.47
C LEU A 52 3.81 -1.45 21.78
N ALA A 53 3.91 -0.40 20.97
CA ALA A 53 3.13 0.82 21.14
C ALA A 53 1.88 0.85 20.23
N TRP A 54 1.80 -0.04 19.24
CA TRP A 54 0.66 -0.05 18.32
C TRP A 54 -0.67 -0.26 19.07
N PRO A 55 -1.71 0.51 18.79
CA PRO A 55 -1.92 1.42 17.66
C PRO A 55 -1.58 2.90 17.93
N GLU A 56 -0.76 3.21 18.91
CA GLU A 56 -0.36 4.58 19.21
C GLU A 56 0.73 5.05 18.23
N PHE A 57 0.47 6.18 17.54
CA PHE A 57 1.37 6.74 16.54
C PHE A 57 1.99 8.06 17.01
N THR A 58 3.29 8.20 16.79
CA THR A 58 4.02 9.45 17.00
C THR A 58 4.32 10.10 15.66
N ARG A 59 3.94 11.37 15.47
CA ARG A 59 4.22 12.12 14.25
C ARG A 59 5.73 12.35 14.10
N THR A 60 6.21 12.24 12.87
CA THR A 60 7.61 12.55 12.50
C THR A 60 7.69 13.94 11.86
N GLU A 61 8.92 14.40 11.65
CA GLU A 61 9.22 15.62 10.88
C GLU A 61 9.24 15.36 9.36
N TYR A 62 9.24 14.10 8.93
CA TYR A 62 9.31 13.71 7.52
C TYR A 62 7.96 13.95 6.84
N THR A 63 8.01 14.48 5.62
CA THR A 63 6.81 14.83 4.85
C THR A 63 6.85 14.30 3.41
N GLU A 64 7.83 13.45 3.08
CA GLU A 64 7.96 12.90 1.74
C GLU A 64 8.14 11.37 1.76
N THR A 65 7.58 10.71 0.76
CA THR A 65 7.77 9.28 0.52
C THR A 65 9.25 8.96 0.27
N GLY A 66 9.59 7.68 0.33
CA GLY A 66 10.95 7.20 0.21
C GLY A 66 11.37 6.39 1.43
N SER A 67 12.53 5.74 1.36
CA SER A 67 12.97 4.86 2.44
C SER A 67 13.24 5.63 3.73
N LEU A 68 12.54 5.27 4.80
CA LEU A 68 12.85 5.74 6.15
C LEU A 68 14.13 5.11 6.71
N ALA A 69 14.61 4.01 6.11
CA ALA A 69 15.90 3.42 6.46
C ALA A 69 17.10 4.17 5.87
N ALA A 70 16.87 5.23 5.08
CA ALA A 70 17.96 6.05 4.54
C ALA A 70 18.75 6.76 5.67
N PRO A 71 20.06 7.00 5.47
CA PRO A 71 20.88 7.74 6.41
C PRO A 71 20.27 9.10 6.75
N GLY A 72 20.25 9.43 8.05
CA GLY A 72 19.65 10.67 8.55
C GLY A 72 18.14 10.63 8.76
N ARG A 73 17.50 9.48 8.52
CA ARG A 73 16.10 9.22 8.88
C ARG A 73 16.00 8.24 10.05
N LEU A 74 15.34 7.10 9.88
CA LEU A 74 15.08 6.10 10.91
C LEU A 74 15.66 4.73 10.51
N PRO A 75 16.98 4.58 10.36
CA PRO A 75 17.60 3.36 9.79
C PRO A 75 17.32 2.10 10.61
N GLU A 76 17.15 2.21 11.93
CA GLU A 76 16.91 1.08 12.84
C GLU A 76 15.43 0.91 13.21
N PHE A 77 14.53 1.58 12.48
CA PHE A 77 13.12 1.51 12.82
C PHE A 77 12.49 0.20 12.36
N SER A 78 11.85 -0.48 13.32
CA SER A 78 10.93 -1.60 13.06
C SER A 78 9.57 -1.27 13.66
N GLY A 79 8.52 -1.47 12.88
CA GLY A 79 7.16 -1.17 13.27
C GLY A 79 6.29 -0.75 12.10
N THR A 80 5.25 -0.01 12.39
CA THR A 80 4.28 0.49 11.40
C THR A 80 4.48 1.98 11.15
N VAL A 81 4.55 2.34 9.89
CA VAL A 81 4.60 3.73 9.41
C VAL A 81 3.25 4.06 8.80
N ARG A 82 2.58 5.08 9.31
CA ARG A 82 1.33 5.61 8.76
C ARG A 82 1.62 6.84 7.92
N TYR A 83 1.15 6.79 6.69
CA TYR A 83 1.18 7.87 5.70
C TYR A 83 -0.23 8.39 5.51
N ARG A 84 -0.44 9.71 5.63
CA ARG A 84 -1.72 10.36 5.36
C ARG A 84 -1.51 11.49 4.35
N MET A 85 -2.41 11.56 3.35
CA MET A 85 -2.37 12.58 2.31
C MET A 85 -3.79 12.98 1.93
N GLN A 86 -4.03 14.30 1.81
CA GLN A 86 -5.20 14.83 1.13
C GLN A 86 -4.88 15.05 -0.35
N PHE A 87 -5.79 14.64 -1.23
CA PHE A 87 -5.59 14.75 -2.67
C PHE A 87 -6.92 14.98 -3.40
N GLU A 88 -6.83 15.69 -4.52
CA GLU A 88 -7.98 15.95 -5.39
C GLU A 88 -8.22 14.77 -6.33
N ALA A 89 -9.47 14.33 -6.41
CA ALA A 89 -9.91 13.29 -7.32
C ALA A 89 -11.37 13.52 -7.72
N ARG A 90 -11.86 12.74 -8.67
CA ARG A 90 -13.30 12.67 -8.96
C ARG A 90 -13.90 11.37 -8.43
N ALA A 91 -15.21 11.37 -8.25
CA ALA A 91 -15.95 10.16 -7.94
C ALA A 91 -15.80 9.12 -9.07
N GLY A 92 -15.81 7.85 -8.72
CA GLY A 92 -15.76 6.75 -9.68
C GLY A 92 -14.94 5.56 -9.20
N ARG A 93 -14.98 4.51 -10.00
CA ARG A 93 -14.18 3.30 -9.74
C ARG A 93 -12.74 3.51 -10.20
N ALA A 94 -11.79 3.07 -9.39
CA ALA A 94 -10.38 3.23 -9.69
C ALA A 94 -9.53 2.09 -9.12
N VAL A 95 -8.28 2.03 -9.53
CA VAL A 95 -7.23 1.23 -8.88
C VAL A 95 -6.24 2.20 -8.26
N LEU A 96 -6.07 2.11 -6.96
CA LEU A 96 -4.98 2.76 -6.26
C LEU A 96 -3.74 1.85 -6.31
N SER A 97 -2.66 2.37 -6.86
CA SER A 97 -1.34 1.76 -6.84
C SER A 97 -0.45 2.52 -5.87
N LEU A 98 0.19 1.82 -4.96
CA LEU A 98 1.17 2.43 -4.06
C LEU A 98 2.60 2.40 -4.64
N GLY A 99 2.80 1.78 -5.83
CA GLY A 99 4.13 1.56 -6.37
C GLY A 99 4.92 0.58 -5.49
N GLU A 100 6.05 1.03 -4.97
CA GLU A 100 6.88 0.25 -4.05
C GLU A 100 6.59 0.59 -2.60
N ALA A 101 6.43 -0.45 -1.78
CA ALA A 101 6.28 -0.35 -0.32
C ALA A 101 6.95 -1.56 0.35
N TYR A 102 7.41 -1.39 1.61
CA TYR A 102 8.17 -2.39 2.35
C TYR A 102 7.69 -2.45 3.81
N GLU A 103 6.85 -3.47 4.21
CA GLU A 103 6.48 -4.61 3.36
C GLU A 103 4.95 -4.82 3.34
N ALA A 104 4.35 -5.13 4.52
CA ALA A 104 2.91 -5.34 4.62
C ALA A 104 2.16 -4.01 4.67
N VAL A 105 1.09 -3.91 3.90
CA VAL A 105 0.36 -2.65 3.71
C VAL A 105 -1.11 -2.82 4.05
N GLN A 106 -1.68 -1.83 4.74
CA GLN A 106 -3.12 -1.64 4.90
C GLN A 106 -3.50 -0.25 4.39
N VAL A 107 -4.63 -0.15 3.70
CA VAL A 107 -5.03 1.09 3.02
C VAL A 107 -6.48 1.45 3.31
N TRP A 108 -6.71 2.74 3.56
CA TRP A 108 -8.03 3.35 3.68
C TRP A 108 -8.14 4.57 2.77
N VAL A 109 -9.30 4.77 2.20
CA VAL A 109 -9.67 5.97 1.44
C VAL A 109 -10.95 6.52 2.05
N ASN A 110 -10.95 7.79 2.43
CA ASN A 110 -12.08 8.46 3.10
C ASN A 110 -12.60 7.67 4.32
N GLY A 111 -11.66 7.11 5.12
CA GLY A 111 -11.97 6.31 6.31
C GLY A 111 -12.49 4.89 6.00
N ARG A 112 -12.70 4.52 4.75
CA ARG A 112 -13.15 3.16 4.34
C ARG A 112 -11.96 2.31 3.94
N LYS A 113 -11.87 1.10 4.51
CA LYS A 113 -10.77 0.17 4.20
C LYS A 113 -10.84 -0.26 2.73
N ALA A 114 -9.78 0.00 1.97
CA ALA A 114 -9.61 -0.42 0.59
C ALA A 114 -9.01 -1.84 0.47
N GLY A 115 -8.19 -2.22 1.43
CA GLY A 115 -7.62 -3.57 1.49
C GLY A 115 -6.31 -3.68 2.24
N ASP A 116 -5.74 -4.87 2.16
CA ASP A 116 -4.43 -5.21 2.70
C ASP A 116 -3.62 -5.98 1.66
N ALA A 117 -2.29 -5.88 1.72
CA ALA A 117 -1.36 -6.67 0.92
C ALA A 117 -0.08 -6.93 1.71
N ILE A 118 0.44 -8.15 1.63
CA ILE A 118 1.68 -8.56 2.33
C ILE A 118 2.88 -8.64 1.37
N CYS A 119 2.64 -8.45 0.08
CA CYS A 119 3.68 -8.46 -0.97
C CYS A 119 3.18 -7.69 -2.20
N PRO A 120 4.08 -7.26 -3.08
CA PRO A 120 3.69 -6.61 -4.34
C PRO A 120 2.90 -7.57 -5.26
N PRO A 121 2.08 -7.05 -6.21
CA PRO A 121 1.87 -5.62 -6.45
C PRO A 121 0.88 -4.99 -5.44
N TYR A 122 1.21 -3.81 -4.94
CA TYR A 122 0.38 -3.08 -3.99
C TYR A 122 -0.72 -2.30 -4.72
N LEU A 123 -1.77 -3.04 -5.14
CA LEU A 123 -2.89 -2.54 -5.93
C LEU A 123 -4.20 -2.75 -5.17
N PHE A 124 -4.95 -1.68 -4.98
CA PHE A 124 -6.19 -1.67 -4.23
C PHE A 124 -7.34 -1.19 -5.10
N PHE A 125 -8.42 -1.95 -5.15
CA PHE A 125 -9.62 -1.58 -5.90
C PHE A 125 -10.47 -0.63 -5.08
N LEU A 126 -10.70 0.54 -5.64
CA LEU A 126 -11.61 1.53 -5.09
C LEU A 126 -12.97 1.36 -5.78
N GLU A 127 -13.92 0.80 -5.03
CA GLU A 127 -15.29 0.61 -5.50
C GLU A 127 -16.02 1.95 -5.58
N GLU A 128 -17.15 1.96 -6.26
CA GLU A 128 -18.04 3.11 -6.37
C GLU A 128 -18.35 3.70 -4.99
N GLY A 129 -18.23 5.02 -4.86
CA GLY A 129 -18.45 5.76 -3.61
C GLY A 129 -17.31 5.68 -2.60
N MET A 130 -16.15 5.11 -2.93
CA MET A 130 -14.94 5.25 -2.12
C MET A 130 -14.22 6.57 -2.40
N LEU A 131 -14.20 7.00 -3.67
CA LEU A 131 -13.75 8.33 -4.07
C LEU A 131 -14.96 9.27 -4.21
N GLN A 132 -14.74 10.53 -3.89
CA GLN A 132 -15.71 11.63 -4.07
C GLN A 132 -15.10 12.71 -4.97
N ASP A 133 -15.96 13.57 -5.52
CA ASP A 133 -15.49 14.74 -6.27
C ASP A 133 -14.84 15.74 -5.32
N GLY A 134 -13.65 16.22 -5.68
CA GLY A 134 -12.86 17.14 -4.88
C GLY A 134 -11.89 16.43 -3.93
N GLU A 135 -11.78 16.94 -2.70
CA GLU A 135 -10.79 16.48 -1.72
C GLU A 135 -11.10 15.07 -1.18
N ASN A 136 -10.10 14.21 -1.18
CA ASN A 136 -10.13 12.84 -0.66
C ASN A 136 -8.96 12.62 0.29
N GLU A 137 -9.12 11.75 1.28
CA GLU A 137 -8.06 11.32 2.19
C GLU A 137 -7.58 9.91 1.85
N LEU A 138 -6.28 9.76 1.70
CA LEU A 138 -5.59 8.47 1.66
C LEU A 138 -4.84 8.25 2.97
N VAL A 139 -5.06 7.09 3.59
CA VAL A 139 -4.25 6.58 4.69
C VAL A 139 -3.65 5.24 4.28
N ALA A 140 -2.32 5.13 4.36
CA ALA A 140 -1.61 3.87 4.15
C ALA A 140 -0.74 3.57 5.38
N GLU A 141 -0.91 2.39 5.95
CA GLU A 141 -0.04 1.86 7.00
C GLU A 141 0.89 0.81 6.39
N VAL A 142 2.18 1.03 6.52
CA VAL A 142 3.22 0.14 6.00
C VAL A 142 4.00 -0.42 7.17
N THR A 143 3.96 -1.73 7.35
CA THR A 143 4.65 -2.44 8.44
C THR A 143 5.85 -3.19 7.88
N ASN A 144 7.03 -2.93 8.42
CA ASN A 144 8.24 -3.65 8.09
C ASN A 144 8.51 -4.80 9.08
N THR A 145 9.58 -5.56 8.83
CA THR A 145 10.02 -6.63 9.72
C THR A 145 10.83 -6.12 10.92
N LEU A 146 11.05 -6.98 11.90
CA LEU A 146 11.92 -6.68 13.06
C LEU A 146 13.41 -6.66 12.72
N ALA A 147 13.80 -6.99 11.48
CA ALA A 147 15.20 -7.10 11.07
C ALA A 147 16.01 -5.82 11.30
N LYS A 148 15.36 -4.65 11.16
CA LYS A 148 16.02 -3.34 11.40
C LYS A 148 16.37 -3.07 12.86
N ALA A 149 15.53 -3.56 13.78
CA ALA A 149 15.76 -3.37 15.22
C ALA A 149 16.63 -4.48 15.84
N HIS A 150 16.72 -5.63 15.17
CA HIS A 150 17.56 -6.76 15.57
C HIS A 150 18.87 -6.75 14.81
N HIS A 151 19.91 -6.23 15.45
CA HIS A 151 21.28 -6.32 14.94
C HIS A 151 21.81 -7.74 15.12
N ASP A 152 21.56 -8.59 14.14
CA ASP A 152 22.15 -9.92 14.05
C ASP A 152 23.37 -9.87 13.12
N ASN A 153 24.51 -10.40 13.59
CA ASN A 153 25.76 -10.44 12.83
C ASN A 153 25.63 -11.09 11.44
N VAL A 154 24.66 -11.97 11.25
CA VAL A 154 24.40 -12.61 9.96
C VAL A 154 23.62 -11.68 9.04
N PHE A 155 22.53 -11.09 9.52
CA PHE A 155 21.68 -10.20 8.71
C PHE A 155 22.39 -8.89 8.37
N ASP A 156 23.11 -8.29 9.32
CA ASP A 156 23.81 -7.02 9.09
C ASP A 156 25.02 -7.18 8.16
N ARG A 157 25.63 -8.36 8.12
CA ARG A 157 26.87 -8.58 7.37
C ARG A 157 26.67 -9.17 5.97
N TYR A 158 25.65 -9.97 5.76
CA TYR A 158 25.50 -10.76 4.52
C TYR A 158 24.25 -10.45 3.72
N TRP A 159 23.29 -9.70 4.26
CA TRP A 159 22.02 -9.41 3.60
C TRP A 159 21.83 -7.91 3.47
N VAL A 160 21.59 -7.47 2.23
CA VAL A 160 21.12 -6.10 1.99
C VAL A 160 19.71 -6.01 2.57
N GLN A 161 19.56 -5.18 3.59
CA GLN A 161 18.24 -4.98 4.19
C GLN A 161 17.35 -4.14 3.27
N GLU A 162 16.11 -4.59 3.11
CA GLU A 162 15.10 -3.90 2.32
C GLU A 162 14.88 -2.46 2.80
N PRO A 163 14.44 -1.55 1.93
CA PRO A 163 13.97 -0.24 2.33
C PRO A 163 12.89 -0.31 3.42
N THR A 164 12.48 0.80 3.97
CA THR A 164 11.40 0.87 4.97
C THR A 164 10.38 1.92 4.55
N GLY A 165 9.11 1.51 4.49
CA GLY A 165 7.98 2.39 4.27
C GLY A 165 7.52 2.49 2.82
N LEU A 166 6.80 3.57 2.49
CA LEU A 166 6.21 3.84 1.18
C LEU A 166 7.21 4.60 0.31
N LEU A 167 7.63 3.99 -0.81
CA LEU A 167 8.52 4.62 -1.77
C LEU A 167 7.75 5.28 -2.92
N GLY A 168 6.60 4.69 -3.29
CA GLY A 168 5.78 5.16 -4.41
C GLY A 168 6.27 4.69 -5.79
N PRO A 169 5.89 5.35 -6.91
CA PRO A 169 4.92 6.44 -6.95
C PRO A 169 3.48 5.98 -6.64
N VAL A 170 2.73 6.84 -5.96
CA VAL A 170 1.32 6.56 -5.63
C VAL A 170 0.41 7.11 -6.72
N LYS A 171 -0.47 6.26 -7.26
CA LYS A 171 -1.33 6.61 -8.40
C LYS A 171 -2.74 6.08 -8.22
N VAL A 172 -3.71 6.87 -8.65
CA VAL A 172 -5.11 6.49 -8.80
C VAL A 172 -5.40 6.41 -10.29
N GLU A 173 -5.68 5.19 -10.79
CA GLU A 173 -6.00 4.94 -12.21
C GLU A 173 -7.49 4.62 -12.33
N TYR A 174 -8.25 5.45 -13.06
CA TYR A 174 -9.68 5.26 -13.23
C TYR A 174 -10.02 4.09 -14.15
N MET A 175 -11.19 3.50 -13.88
CA MET A 175 -11.70 2.33 -14.58
C MET A 175 -13.11 2.60 -15.12
N GLU A 176 -13.45 1.94 -16.25
CA GLU A 176 -14.80 1.90 -16.79
C GLU A 176 -15.74 1.00 -15.98
#